data_38a8bf3aa3085dbfa902a3077bfc937f
#
_entry.id   38a8bf3aa3085dbfa902a3077bfc937f
#
_cell.length_a   1.000
_cell.length_b   1.000
_cell.length_c   1.000
_cell.angle_alpha   90.00
_cell.angle_beta   90.00
_cell.angle_gamma   90.00
#
_symmetry.space_group_name_H-M   'P 1'
#
loop_
_entity.id
_entity.type
_entity.pdbx_description
1 polymer ?
#
loop_
_entity_poly.entity_id
_entity_poly.type
_entity_poly.pdbx_seq_one_letter_code
_entity_poly.pdbx_strand_id
1 'polypeptide(L)'
;MRTTIQRLALLTVVMGGLLVMALSAPASAATTQISGVGVADTAGACGPAPAGYADFTDFTLVMTGSLEGCWYTKIDTATDHGAPSGVYHETGREVFVGSLNGGPVGTFATNYKFESKWDPDVTTGAELKGRCQHPIATGSGTGGFAGATGRVDFKDEVSTGRYLYRGHIKLG
;
A
#
# COMPACT_ATOMS: atom_id res chain seq x y z
N MET A 1 -21.70 -55.78 -75.64
CA MET A 1 -20.88 -55.37 -74.53
C MET A 1 -21.21 -53.91 -74.22
N ARG A 2 -21.97 -53.66 -73.12
CA ARG A 2 -22.31 -52.28 -72.68
C ARG A 2 -21.59 -52.04 -71.38
N THR A 3 -20.68 -51.06 -71.34
CA THR A 3 -19.92 -50.68 -70.16
C THR A 3 -20.62 -49.49 -69.45
N THR A 4 -21.11 -49.75 -68.25
CA THR A 4 -21.78 -48.75 -67.44
C THR A 4 -20.73 -47.98 -66.58
N ILE A 5 -20.62 -46.67 -66.80
CA ILE A 5 -19.73 -45.81 -66.03
C ILE A 5 -20.54 -45.23 -64.83
N GLN A 6 -20.22 -45.69 -63.64
CA GLN A 6 -20.73 -45.09 -62.36
C GLN A 6 -19.97 -43.81 -62.05
N ARG A 7 -20.69 -42.70 -61.94
CA ARG A 7 -20.15 -41.42 -61.47
C ARG A 7 -20.29 -41.40 -59.94
N LEU A 8 -19.13 -41.36 -59.25
CA LEU A 8 -19.03 -41.16 -57.82
C LEU A 8 -19.14 -39.65 -57.50
N ALA A 9 -20.18 -39.19 -56.83
CA ALA A 9 -20.33 -37.82 -56.37
C ALA A 9 -19.64 -37.68 -55.01
N LEU A 10 -18.60 -36.87 -54.94
CA LEU A 10 -17.90 -36.53 -53.71
C LEU A 10 -18.65 -35.37 -53.01
N LEU A 11 -19.26 -35.64 -51.86
CA LEU A 11 -19.90 -34.64 -51.05
C LEU A 11 -18.83 -34.07 -50.09
N THR A 12 -18.40 -32.81 -50.33
CA THR A 12 -17.48 -32.08 -49.45
C THR A 12 -18.32 -31.37 -48.34
N VAL A 13 -18.28 -31.89 -47.13
CA VAL A 13 -18.86 -31.21 -45.96
C VAL A 13 -17.88 -30.20 -45.42
N VAL A 14 -18.15 -28.91 -45.63
CA VAL A 14 -17.41 -27.81 -45.01
C VAL A 14 -17.96 -27.61 -43.61
N MET A 15 -17.26 -28.12 -42.59
CA MET A 15 -17.50 -27.78 -41.18
C MET A 15 -16.93 -26.38 -40.90
N GLY A 16 -17.78 -25.37 -40.92
CA GLY A 16 -17.46 -24.03 -40.46
C GLY A 16 -17.37 -24.02 -38.93
N GLY A 17 -16.14 -24.07 -38.38
CA GLY A 17 -15.89 -23.88 -36.97
C GLY A 17 -16.17 -22.43 -36.55
N LEU A 18 -17.22 -22.19 -35.76
CA LEU A 18 -17.44 -20.92 -35.09
C LEU A 18 -16.39 -20.78 -33.97
N LEU A 19 -15.37 -19.96 -34.18
CA LEU A 19 -14.40 -19.58 -33.14
C LEU A 19 -15.10 -18.57 -32.20
N VAL A 20 -15.66 -19.04 -31.09
CA VAL A 20 -16.19 -18.16 -30.02
C VAL A 20 -15.00 -17.61 -29.25
N MET A 21 -14.60 -16.38 -29.56
CA MET A 21 -13.66 -15.63 -28.72
C MET A 21 -14.38 -15.23 -27.42
N ALA A 22 -14.09 -15.93 -26.34
CA ALA A 22 -14.51 -15.53 -25.02
C ALA A 22 -13.76 -14.24 -24.64
N LEU A 23 -14.42 -13.09 -24.68
CA LEU A 23 -13.93 -11.83 -24.11
C LEU A 23 -13.89 -12.02 -22.59
N SER A 24 -12.70 -12.30 -22.04
CA SER A 24 -12.47 -12.28 -20.61
C SER A 24 -12.61 -10.83 -20.13
N ALA A 25 -13.67 -10.52 -19.39
CA ALA A 25 -13.78 -9.24 -18.70
C ALA A 25 -12.58 -9.11 -17.73
N PRO A 26 -11.93 -7.94 -17.66
CA PRO A 26 -10.86 -7.73 -16.68
C PRO A 26 -11.41 -7.97 -15.28
N ALA A 27 -10.78 -8.87 -14.53
CA ALA A 27 -11.12 -9.09 -13.14
C ALA A 27 -10.89 -7.78 -12.39
N SER A 28 -11.95 -7.21 -11.78
CA SER A 28 -11.79 -6.03 -10.93
C SER A 28 -10.91 -6.44 -9.75
N ALA A 29 -9.76 -5.76 -9.59
CA ALA A 29 -8.88 -6.04 -8.48
C ALA A 29 -9.62 -5.83 -7.14
N ALA A 30 -9.61 -6.86 -6.29
CA ALA A 30 -10.30 -6.83 -5.00
C ALA A 30 -9.59 -5.87 -4.04
N THR A 31 -10.38 -5.17 -3.22
CA THR A 31 -9.85 -4.34 -2.13
C THR A 31 -9.52 -5.23 -0.95
N THR A 32 -8.27 -5.19 -0.50
CA THR A 32 -7.78 -5.92 0.67
C THR A 32 -7.85 -5.01 1.90
N GLN A 33 -8.55 -5.44 2.95
CA GLN A 33 -8.48 -4.79 4.26
C GLN A 33 -7.16 -5.14 4.93
N ILE A 34 -6.52 -4.15 5.55
CA ILE A 34 -5.22 -4.30 6.19
C ILE A 34 -5.26 -3.85 7.64
N SER A 35 -4.45 -4.50 8.47
CA SER A 35 -4.21 -4.11 9.86
C SER A 35 -2.90 -4.68 10.37
N GLY A 36 -2.36 -4.06 11.41
CA GLY A 36 -1.13 -4.51 12.04
C GLY A 36 -0.53 -3.46 12.96
N VAL A 37 0.77 -3.56 13.16
CA VAL A 37 1.53 -2.74 14.09
C VAL A 37 2.81 -2.25 13.45
N GLY A 38 3.13 -0.97 13.63
CA GLY A 38 4.45 -0.39 13.46
C GLY A 38 5.13 -0.24 14.83
N VAL A 39 6.44 -0.44 14.85
CA VAL A 39 7.29 -0.14 16.02
C VAL A 39 8.48 0.68 15.54
N ALA A 40 8.85 1.73 16.30
CA ALA A 40 10.00 2.56 15.96
C ALA A 40 11.27 1.71 15.79
N ASP A 41 11.97 1.88 14.69
CA ASP A 41 13.20 1.15 14.38
C ASP A 41 14.41 1.74 15.12
N THR A 42 14.47 1.48 16.42
CA THR A 42 15.62 1.90 17.24
C THR A 42 16.83 0.98 17.12
N ALA A 43 16.65 -0.19 16.49
CA ALA A 43 17.69 -1.20 16.31
C ALA A 43 18.36 -1.16 14.92
N GLY A 44 17.83 -0.35 13.98
CA GLY A 44 18.34 -0.25 12.61
C GLY A 44 18.02 -1.51 11.77
N ALA A 45 16.93 -2.21 12.07
CA ALA A 45 16.50 -3.40 11.34
C ALA A 45 16.12 -3.11 9.88
N CYS A 46 15.64 -1.91 9.62
CA CYS A 46 15.18 -1.48 8.30
C CYS A 46 16.30 -1.07 7.34
N GLY A 47 17.48 -0.73 7.85
CA GLY A 47 18.53 -0.16 7.01
C GLY A 47 18.13 1.21 6.40
N PRO A 48 18.85 1.69 5.38
CA PRO A 48 18.58 2.98 4.75
C PRO A 48 17.32 2.95 3.90
N ALA A 49 16.66 4.09 3.76
CA ALA A 49 15.53 4.26 2.84
C ALA A 49 15.94 3.94 1.39
N PRO A 50 14.99 3.49 0.54
CA PRO A 50 15.31 3.06 -0.82
C PRO A 50 15.77 4.22 -1.71
N ALA A 51 16.42 3.89 -2.82
CA ALA A 51 16.83 4.86 -3.82
C ALA A 51 15.62 5.72 -4.27
N GLY A 52 15.85 7.05 -4.34
CA GLY A 52 14.80 8.04 -4.61
C GLY A 52 14.09 8.58 -3.36
N TYR A 53 14.35 7.98 -2.18
CA TYR A 53 13.80 8.40 -0.87
C TYR A 53 14.91 8.52 0.19
N ALA A 54 16.16 8.75 -0.22
CA ALA A 54 17.32 8.75 0.68
C ALA A 54 17.25 9.83 1.78
N ASP A 55 16.42 10.86 1.61
CA ASP A 55 16.14 11.92 2.58
C ASP A 55 14.95 11.61 3.54
N PHE A 56 14.35 10.41 3.45
CA PHE A 56 13.28 9.96 4.33
C PHE A 56 13.89 9.31 5.58
N THR A 57 14.39 10.16 6.48
CA THR A 57 15.19 9.75 7.64
C THR A 57 14.67 10.30 8.96
N ASP A 58 13.54 11.02 8.95
CA ASP A 58 13.05 11.68 10.16
C ASP A 58 12.44 10.67 11.15
N PHE A 59 11.81 9.62 10.62
CA PHE A 59 11.26 8.53 11.42
C PHE A 59 11.17 7.24 10.62
N THR A 60 11.40 6.09 11.27
CA THR A 60 11.31 4.77 10.62
C THR A 60 10.56 3.78 11.51
N LEU A 61 9.64 3.00 10.90
CA LEU A 61 8.92 1.93 11.58
C LEU A 61 9.27 0.57 10.96
N VAL A 62 9.45 -0.43 11.82
CA VAL A 62 9.34 -1.84 11.44
C VAL A 62 7.86 -2.21 11.48
N MET A 63 7.32 -2.67 10.35
CA MET A 63 5.91 -2.99 10.16
C MET A 63 5.68 -4.49 10.24
N THR A 64 4.61 -4.90 10.92
CA THR A 64 4.16 -6.30 11.03
C THR A 64 2.65 -6.40 10.87
N GLY A 65 2.16 -7.59 10.50
CA GLY A 65 0.75 -7.83 10.22
C GLY A 65 0.48 -7.93 8.72
N SER A 66 -0.55 -7.25 8.21
CA SER A 66 -0.85 -7.28 6.77
C SER A 66 0.26 -6.66 5.91
N LEU A 67 0.97 -5.66 6.43
CA LEU A 67 2.16 -5.08 5.82
C LEU A 67 3.38 -5.53 6.62
N GLU A 68 4.32 -6.22 5.96
CA GLU A 68 5.57 -6.67 6.55
C GLU A 68 6.74 -5.98 5.85
N GLY A 69 7.52 -5.19 6.58
CA GLY A 69 8.63 -4.41 6.02
C GLY A 69 8.94 -3.15 6.78
N CYS A 70 9.36 -2.12 6.08
CA CYS A 70 9.83 -0.86 6.64
C CYS A 70 9.06 0.34 6.10
N TRP A 71 8.77 1.28 7.00
CA TRP A 71 8.07 2.52 6.71
C TRP A 71 8.98 3.69 7.05
N TYR A 72 9.32 4.52 6.08
CA TYR A 72 10.25 5.64 6.21
C TYR A 72 9.51 6.95 6.04
N THR A 73 9.79 7.93 6.89
CA THR A 73 9.09 9.21 6.95
C THR A 73 10.01 10.36 6.64
N LYS A 74 9.48 11.34 5.90
CA LYS A 74 10.02 12.68 5.71
C LYS A 74 9.00 13.70 6.17
N ILE A 75 9.33 14.48 7.18
CA ILE A 75 8.51 15.58 7.69
C ILE A 75 8.73 16.79 6.77
N ASP A 76 7.65 17.31 6.19
CA ASP A 76 7.70 18.52 5.37
C ASP A 76 7.33 19.78 6.19
N THR A 77 6.35 19.66 7.12
CA THR A 77 5.94 20.74 8.02
C THR A 77 5.56 20.22 9.39
N ALA A 78 5.89 21.00 10.43
CA ALA A 78 5.46 20.73 11.79
C ALA A 78 4.99 22.01 12.46
N THR A 79 3.92 21.96 13.26
CA THR A 79 3.37 23.10 14.00
C THR A 79 3.00 22.65 15.42
N ASP A 80 3.69 23.20 16.39
CA ASP A 80 3.33 23.08 17.81
C ASP A 80 2.51 24.31 18.22
N HIS A 81 1.31 24.09 18.76
CA HIS A 81 0.45 25.16 19.27
C HIS A 81 0.74 25.51 20.74
N GLY A 82 1.70 24.83 21.36
CA GLY A 82 2.16 25.08 22.71
C GLY A 82 1.10 24.91 23.79
N ALA A 83 1.50 25.20 25.04
CA ALA A 83 0.57 25.20 26.17
C ALA A 83 -0.34 26.45 26.16
N PRO A 84 -1.62 26.34 26.62
CA PRO A 84 -2.27 25.13 27.13
C PRO A 84 -2.91 24.27 26.04
N SER A 85 -2.73 24.60 24.76
CA SER A 85 -3.33 23.85 23.65
C SER A 85 -2.81 22.41 23.60
N GLY A 86 -1.49 22.22 23.65
CA GLY A 86 -0.82 20.94 23.53
C GLY A 86 -1.14 20.20 22.21
N VAL A 87 -1.68 20.90 21.22
CA VAL A 87 -1.97 20.32 19.89
C VAL A 87 -0.74 20.45 19.02
N TYR A 88 -0.37 19.34 18.39
CA TYR A 88 0.71 19.28 17.42
C TYR A 88 0.17 18.75 16.09
N HIS A 89 0.54 19.40 14.99
CA HIS A 89 0.23 19.00 13.64
C HIS A 89 1.50 18.79 12.84
N GLU A 90 1.48 17.79 11.98
CA GLU A 90 2.60 17.48 11.08
C GLU A 90 2.06 17.02 9.73
N THR A 91 2.76 17.38 8.68
CA THR A 91 2.50 16.83 7.32
C THR A 91 3.82 16.40 6.71
N GLY A 92 3.76 15.42 5.84
CA GLY A 92 4.94 14.95 5.16
C GLY A 92 4.66 13.87 4.13
N ARG A 93 5.71 13.21 3.76
CA ARG A 93 5.72 12.11 2.78
C ARG A 93 6.37 10.89 3.39
N GLU A 94 5.94 9.74 2.92
CA GLU A 94 6.49 8.48 3.40
C GLU A 94 6.61 7.47 2.28
N VAL A 95 7.44 6.46 2.50
CA VAL A 95 7.55 5.30 1.63
C VAL A 95 7.54 4.02 2.47
N PHE A 96 6.70 3.09 2.06
CA PHE A 96 6.72 1.72 2.55
C PHE A 96 7.53 0.84 1.60
N VAL A 97 8.33 -0.06 2.15
CA VAL A 97 9.08 -1.11 1.44
C VAL A 97 8.81 -2.44 2.11
N GLY A 98 8.22 -3.37 1.41
CA GLY A 98 7.89 -4.67 2.01
C GLY A 98 6.88 -5.46 1.20
N SER A 99 6.10 -6.28 1.86
CA SER A 99 5.08 -7.14 1.24
C SER A 99 3.70 -6.93 1.85
N LEU A 100 2.65 -7.26 1.09
CA LEU A 100 1.28 -7.34 1.54
C LEU A 100 0.91 -8.82 1.74
N ASN A 101 0.60 -9.21 3.00
CA ASN A 101 0.22 -10.59 3.36
C ASN A 101 1.19 -11.67 2.85
N GLY A 102 2.50 -11.42 2.95
CA GLY A 102 3.54 -12.34 2.47
C GLY A 102 3.64 -12.46 0.94
N GLY A 103 2.98 -11.57 0.19
CA GLY A 103 3.07 -11.53 -1.27
C GLY A 103 4.40 -10.96 -1.78
N PRO A 104 4.49 -10.63 -3.08
CA PRO A 104 5.70 -10.06 -3.66
C PRO A 104 6.11 -8.74 -3.00
N VAL A 105 7.41 -8.53 -2.83
CA VAL A 105 7.97 -7.29 -2.32
C VAL A 105 7.79 -6.15 -3.32
N GLY A 106 7.53 -4.96 -2.81
CA GLY A 106 7.41 -3.74 -3.59
C GLY A 106 7.41 -2.52 -2.69
N THR A 107 7.11 -1.37 -3.27
CA THR A 107 7.05 -0.09 -2.56
C THR A 107 5.77 0.65 -2.90
N PHE A 108 5.31 1.51 -2.02
CA PHE A 108 4.38 2.59 -2.32
C PHE A 108 4.71 3.81 -1.46
N ALA A 109 4.39 4.99 -1.95
CA ALA A 109 4.54 6.23 -1.20
C ALA A 109 3.17 6.74 -0.71
N THR A 110 3.19 7.53 0.37
CA THR A 110 2.03 8.22 0.91
C THR A 110 2.34 9.70 1.13
N ASN A 111 1.28 10.51 1.17
CA ASN A 111 1.33 11.83 1.80
C ASN A 111 0.55 11.71 3.11
N TYR A 112 1.05 12.27 4.19
CA TYR A 112 0.38 12.10 5.46
C TYR A 112 0.01 13.43 6.15
N LYS A 113 -0.96 13.30 7.06
CA LYS A 113 -1.33 14.31 8.03
C LYS A 113 -1.42 13.66 9.39
N PHE A 114 -0.62 14.15 10.31
CA PHE A 114 -0.59 13.72 11.70
C PHE A 114 -1.14 14.81 12.61
N GLU A 115 -1.91 14.40 13.60
CA GLU A 115 -2.42 15.25 14.68
C GLU A 115 -2.21 14.53 16.00
N SER A 116 -1.59 15.19 16.96
CA SER A 116 -1.45 14.67 18.30
C SER A 116 -1.81 15.69 19.39
N LYS A 117 -2.05 15.19 20.59
CA LYS A 117 -2.34 15.97 21.78
C LYS A 117 -1.32 15.64 22.85
N TRP A 118 -0.73 16.66 23.43
CA TRP A 118 0.29 16.59 24.49
C TRP A 118 -0.16 17.33 25.74
N ASP A 119 0.41 17.02 26.86
CA ASP A 119 0.17 17.70 28.13
C ASP A 119 1.51 18.01 28.84
N PRO A 120 1.90 19.30 28.94
CA PRO A 120 1.20 20.50 28.46
C PRO A 120 1.40 20.78 26.95
N ASP A 121 2.52 20.38 26.34
CA ASP A 121 2.89 20.60 24.94
C ASP A 121 3.90 19.54 24.46
N VAL A 122 4.23 19.54 23.14
CA VAL A 122 5.13 18.55 22.54
C VAL A 122 6.57 18.63 23.03
N THR A 123 6.99 19.80 23.54
CA THR A 123 8.39 20.06 23.95
C THR A 123 8.67 19.54 25.36
N THR A 124 7.70 19.70 26.25
CA THR A 124 7.87 19.47 27.70
C THR A 124 6.94 18.42 28.28
N GLY A 125 5.95 18.02 27.51
CA GLY A 125 4.86 17.15 27.96
C GLY A 125 4.98 15.72 27.50
N ALA A 126 3.94 14.96 27.84
CA ALA A 126 3.73 13.60 27.39
C ALA A 126 2.63 13.56 26.34
N GLU A 127 2.80 12.72 25.33
CA GLU A 127 1.74 12.47 24.37
C GLU A 127 0.55 11.79 25.05
N LEU A 128 -0.66 12.30 24.80
CA LEU A 128 -1.89 11.72 25.27
C LEU A 128 -2.56 10.84 24.19
N LYS A 129 -2.43 11.23 22.94
CA LYS A 129 -2.95 10.54 21.76
C LYS A 129 -2.38 11.09 20.48
N GLY A 130 -2.24 10.24 19.47
CA GLY A 130 -1.90 10.62 18.11
C GLY A 130 -2.68 9.80 17.07
N ARG A 131 -2.84 10.38 15.89
CA ARG A 131 -3.44 9.72 14.75
C ARG A 131 -2.89 10.28 13.45
N CYS A 132 -2.76 9.43 12.46
CA CYS A 132 -2.21 9.79 11.18
C CYS A 132 -3.04 9.19 10.04
N GLN A 133 -3.20 9.94 8.96
CA GLN A 133 -3.87 9.49 7.74
C GLN A 133 -2.88 9.47 6.58
N HIS A 134 -2.79 8.34 5.90
CA HIS A 134 -1.78 8.09 4.85
C HIS A 134 -2.45 7.59 3.56
N PRO A 135 -3.06 8.47 2.76
CA PRO A 135 -3.50 8.09 1.41
C PRO A 135 -2.30 7.68 0.56
N ILE A 136 -2.42 6.56 -0.15
CA ILE A 136 -1.40 6.10 -1.10
C ILE A 136 -1.34 7.08 -2.27
N ALA A 137 -0.15 7.59 -2.56
CA ALA A 137 0.08 8.50 -3.68
C ALA A 137 -0.13 7.77 -5.01
N THR A 138 -0.97 8.32 -5.87
CA THR A 138 -1.31 7.70 -7.16
C THR A 138 -0.06 7.47 -8.01
N GLY A 139 0.08 6.25 -8.51
CA GLY A 139 1.20 5.86 -9.37
C GLY A 139 2.54 5.61 -8.65
N SER A 140 2.57 5.67 -7.30
CA SER A 140 3.79 5.42 -6.53
C SER A 140 4.11 3.95 -6.32
N GLY A 141 3.14 3.06 -6.58
CA GLY A 141 3.30 1.62 -6.34
C GLY A 141 4.25 0.95 -7.32
N THR A 142 5.17 0.12 -6.79
CA THR A 142 6.11 -0.69 -7.58
C THR A 142 6.10 -2.15 -7.11
N GLY A 143 6.62 -3.06 -7.93
CA GLY A 143 6.69 -4.49 -7.57
C GLY A 143 5.34 -5.03 -7.13
N GLY A 144 5.25 -5.64 -5.95
CA GLY A 144 4.02 -6.19 -5.37
C GLY A 144 2.91 -5.15 -5.12
N PHE A 145 3.22 -3.86 -5.23
CA PHE A 145 2.25 -2.75 -5.09
C PHE A 145 2.02 -1.98 -6.39
N ALA A 146 2.39 -2.53 -7.55
CA ALA A 146 2.13 -1.88 -8.83
C ALA A 146 0.63 -1.53 -8.96
N GLY A 147 0.34 -0.26 -9.31
CA GLY A 147 -1.03 0.24 -9.42
C GLY A 147 -1.80 0.36 -8.09
N ALA A 148 -1.14 0.22 -6.95
CA ALA A 148 -1.78 0.30 -5.65
C ALA A 148 -2.48 1.63 -5.40
N THR A 149 -3.68 1.55 -4.83
CA THR A 149 -4.47 2.68 -4.34
C THR A 149 -5.05 2.33 -2.98
N GLY A 150 -5.51 3.33 -2.23
CA GLY A 150 -6.09 3.11 -0.91
C GLY A 150 -5.47 4.01 0.15
N ARG A 151 -5.50 3.55 1.39
CA ARG A 151 -4.93 4.31 2.52
C ARG A 151 -4.54 3.41 3.67
N VAL A 152 -3.59 3.88 4.46
CA VAL A 152 -3.16 3.28 5.73
C VAL A 152 -3.32 4.34 6.81
N ASP A 153 -4.12 4.10 7.83
CA ASP A 153 -4.31 5.04 8.93
C ASP A 153 -3.65 4.49 10.19
N PHE A 154 -2.85 5.31 10.84
CA PHE A 154 -2.22 4.95 12.12
C PHE A 154 -2.91 5.63 13.30
N LYS A 155 -2.83 4.96 14.43
CA LYS A 155 -3.19 5.46 15.75
C LYS A 155 -2.11 5.08 16.74
N ASP A 156 -1.62 6.05 17.50
CA ASP A 156 -0.61 5.83 18.51
C ASP A 156 -1.20 5.12 19.73
N GLU A 157 -0.58 4.03 20.11
CA GLU A 157 -0.82 3.35 21.38
C GLU A 157 0.27 3.82 22.36
N VAL A 158 0.08 5.04 22.89
CA VAL A 158 1.09 5.78 23.65
C VAL A 158 1.68 4.97 24.79
N SER A 159 0.85 4.19 25.51
CA SER A 159 1.29 3.39 26.65
C SER A 159 2.31 2.30 26.32
N THR A 160 2.36 1.87 25.06
CA THR A 160 3.25 0.80 24.60
C THR A 160 4.27 1.27 23.57
N GLY A 161 4.18 2.53 23.11
CA GLY A 161 5.01 3.08 22.06
C GLY A 161 4.81 2.39 20.71
N ARG A 162 3.60 1.87 20.45
CA ARG A 162 3.26 1.16 19.21
C ARG A 162 2.35 2.01 18.35
N TYR A 163 2.42 1.80 17.04
CA TYR A 163 1.64 2.48 16.02
C TYR A 163 0.69 1.46 15.38
N LEU A 164 -0.56 1.42 15.88
CA LEU A 164 -1.57 0.50 15.36
C LEU A 164 -2.07 1.03 14.00
N TYR A 165 -2.00 0.23 12.95
CA TYR A 165 -2.53 0.65 11.66
C TYR A 165 -3.72 -0.20 11.19
N ARG A 166 -4.56 0.44 10.40
CA ARG A 166 -5.65 -0.17 9.65
C ARG A 166 -5.90 0.60 8.35
N GLY A 167 -6.52 -0.04 7.40
CA GLY A 167 -6.83 0.61 6.14
C GLY A 167 -7.26 -0.37 5.08
N HIS A 168 -7.06 0.01 3.84
CA HIS A 168 -7.34 -0.85 2.70
C HIS A 168 -6.38 -0.54 1.56
N ILE A 169 -6.02 -1.58 0.81
CA ILE A 169 -5.20 -1.49 -0.41
C ILE A 169 -5.95 -2.23 -1.52
N LYS A 170 -6.06 -1.57 -2.66
CA LYS A 170 -6.48 -2.17 -3.93
C LYS A 170 -5.26 -2.17 -4.84
N LEU A 171 -4.82 -3.34 -5.29
CA LEU A 171 -3.75 -3.50 -6.28
C LEU A 171 -4.31 -3.27 -7.70
N GLY A 172 -3.46 -2.86 -8.62
CA GLY A 172 -3.83 -2.64 -10.02
C GLY A 172 -4.00 -3.92 -10.84
#